data_6cba0caa9d45883b8cb3547abf03cb30
#
_entry.id   6cba0caa9d45883b8cb3547abf03cb30
#
_cell.length_a   1.000
_cell.length_b   1.000
_cell.length_c   1.000
_cell.angle_alpha   90.00
_cell.angle_beta   90.00
_cell.angle_gamma   90.00
#
_symmetry.space_group_name_H-M   'P 1'
#
loop_
_entity.id
_entity.type
_entity.pdbx_description
1 polymer ?
#
loop_
_entity_poly.entity_id
_entity_poly.type
_entity_poly.pdbx_seq_one_letter_code
_entity_poly.pdbx_strand_id
1 'polypeptide(L)'
;MPAPSLAGGTSHDRPRSRPALSPSRAGDYKQCPLLYRFRAIDRIPETPTRAQVRGTVVHAALEALFALPTGQRVPDRAAELVRPAWERVSADSPDAAELIPDEDLDGFLSEVGKLVQTYYSLEDPTRFDAQACEVYVETELENGVRLRGFVDRIDVAPTGEVRVVDYKTGKAPREFTESKALFQMKFYALVLLRTRKIVPAQLKLIYLASGSILTYTPDHDELVRFERTLSAIWKAILAAGATGDFRPKPGKLCDWCDHKALCPSFGGTPPPYPGWPDLRDAEVVAAKENT
;
A
#
# COMPACT_ATOMS: atom_id res chain seq x y z
N MET A 1 -10.55 20.67 -23.85
CA MET A 1 -10.78 19.23 -24.04
C MET A 1 -11.17 18.64 -22.68
N PRO A 2 -12.25 17.90 -22.52
CA PRO A 2 -12.61 17.32 -21.25
C PRO A 2 -11.62 16.21 -20.86
N ALA A 3 -11.23 16.17 -19.58
CA ALA A 3 -10.37 15.14 -19.02
C ALA A 3 -11.05 13.75 -19.10
N PRO A 4 -10.31 12.67 -19.37
CA PRO A 4 -10.89 11.31 -19.39
C PRO A 4 -11.37 10.90 -17.99
N SER A 5 -12.64 10.49 -17.93
CA SER A 5 -13.33 9.98 -16.75
C SER A 5 -12.63 8.73 -16.22
N LEU A 6 -12.29 8.73 -14.93
CA LEU A 6 -11.83 7.56 -14.18
C LEU A 6 -13.06 6.86 -13.59
N ALA A 7 -13.76 6.03 -14.38
CA ALA A 7 -14.80 5.15 -13.86
C ALA A 7 -14.13 4.02 -13.04
N GLY A 8 -14.31 4.06 -11.72
CA GLY A 8 -13.94 2.99 -10.81
C GLY A 8 -14.86 1.79 -11.01
N GLY A 9 -14.32 0.67 -11.46
CA GLY A 9 -15.00 -0.62 -11.49
C GLY A 9 -15.10 -1.21 -10.09
N THR A 10 -16.33 -1.54 -9.68
CA THR A 10 -16.66 -2.25 -8.44
C THR A 10 -15.95 -3.60 -8.37
N SER A 11 -15.40 -3.90 -7.19
CA SER A 11 -14.76 -5.17 -6.89
C SER A 11 -15.81 -6.27 -6.77
N HIS A 12 -15.90 -7.20 -7.73
CA HIS A 12 -16.25 -8.61 -7.48
C HIS A 12 -15.90 -9.38 -8.75
N ASP A 13 -15.14 -10.45 -8.55
CA ASP A 13 -14.72 -11.40 -9.58
C ASP A 13 -13.59 -10.93 -10.55
N ARG A 14 -12.40 -10.68 -9.98
CA ARG A 14 -11.19 -10.53 -10.80
C ARG A 14 -10.59 -11.93 -11.05
N PRO A 15 -10.33 -12.30 -12.32
CA PRO A 15 -9.59 -13.53 -12.63
C PRO A 15 -8.26 -13.49 -11.87
N ARG A 16 -7.77 -14.64 -11.40
CA ARG A 16 -6.51 -14.77 -10.66
C ARG A 16 -5.41 -14.09 -11.46
N SER A 17 -5.09 -12.88 -11.11
CA SER A 17 -4.19 -12.03 -11.87
C SER A 17 -2.76 -12.55 -11.79
N ARG A 18 -2.07 -12.55 -12.93
CA ARG A 18 -0.62 -12.81 -13.01
C ARG A 18 0.12 -12.13 -11.87
N PRO A 19 1.19 -12.72 -11.34
CA PRO A 19 2.00 -12.11 -10.29
C PRO A 19 2.39 -10.68 -10.66
N ALA A 20 2.27 -9.77 -9.69
CA ALA A 20 2.60 -8.37 -9.87
C ALA A 20 3.41 -7.88 -8.65
N LEU A 21 4.26 -6.89 -8.85
CA LEU A 21 5.02 -6.24 -7.81
C LEU A 21 4.22 -5.05 -7.26
N SER A 22 4.14 -4.94 -5.94
CA SER A 22 3.66 -3.76 -5.24
C SER A 22 4.76 -3.20 -4.35
N PRO A 23 4.64 -1.98 -3.82
CA PRO A 23 5.63 -1.44 -2.88
C PRO A 23 5.87 -2.37 -1.68
N SER A 24 4.80 -2.93 -1.10
CA SER A 24 4.89 -3.86 0.03
C SER A 24 5.60 -5.15 -0.36
N ARG A 25 5.22 -5.79 -1.48
CA ARG A 25 5.86 -7.02 -1.97
C ARG A 25 7.33 -6.84 -2.29
N ALA A 26 7.70 -5.73 -2.92
CA ALA A 26 9.09 -5.40 -3.15
C ALA A 26 9.86 -5.18 -1.84
N GLY A 27 9.22 -4.53 -0.87
CA GLY A 27 9.74 -4.33 0.49
C GLY A 27 9.96 -5.65 1.23
N ASP A 28 8.97 -6.55 1.19
CA ASP A 28 9.05 -7.88 1.82
C ASP A 28 10.22 -8.70 1.25
N TYR A 29 10.37 -8.74 -0.07
CA TYR A 29 11.49 -9.46 -0.70
C TYR A 29 12.86 -8.87 -0.34
N LYS A 30 13.00 -7.54 -0.36
CA LYS A 30 14.23 -6.86 0.08
C LYS A 30 14.57 -7.13 1.54
N GLN A 31 13.55 -7.19 2.39
CA GLN A 31 13.69 -7.49 3.81
C GLN A 31 14.07 -8.94 4.02
N CYS A 32 13.32 -9.88 3.46
CA CYS A 32 13.51 -11.32 3.59
C CYS A 32 12.78 -12.06 2.45
N PRO A 33 13.48 -12.76 1.54
CA PRO A 33 12.83 -13.54 0.49
C PRO A 33 11.79 -14.54 1.01
N LEU A 34 12.06 -15.19 2.15
CA LEU A 34 11.12 -16.14 2.75
C LEU A 34 9.83 -15.44 3.26
N LEU A 35 9.93 -14.21 3.77
CA LEU A 35 8.76 -13.41 4.14
C LEU A 35 7.89 -13.11 2.92
N TYR A 36 8.51 -12.71 1.80
CA TYR A 36 7.80 -12.54 0.55
C TYR A 36 7.06 -13.82 0.12
N ARG A 37 7.71 -14.98 0.21
CA ARG A 37 7.08 -16.27 -0.09
C ARG A 37 5.85 -16.49 0.79
N PHE A 38 5.99 -16.36 2.10
CA PHE A 38 4.89 -16.58 3.04
C PHE A 38 3.68 -15.68 2.75
N ARG A 39 3.93 -14.40 2.48
CA ARG A 39 2.86 -13.41 2.23
C ARG A 39 2.27 -13.48 0.82
N ALA A 40 3.12 -13.61 -0.20
CA ALA A 40 2.71 -13.46 -1.60
C ALA A 40 2.36 -14.78 -2.30
N ILE A 41 3.01 -15.88 -1.93
CA ILE A 41 2.89 -17.19 -2.57
C ILE A 41 2.10 -18.15 -1.71
N ASP A 42 2.55 -18.41 -0.49
CA ASP A 42 1.89 -19.32 0.46
C ASP A 42 0.60 -18.68 1.02
N ARG A 43 0.56 -17.34 1.09
CA ARG A 43 -0.56 -16.53 1.61
C ARG A 43 -0.97 -16.94 3.02
N ILE A 44 0.05 -17.15 3.88
CA ILE A 44 -0.17 -17.48 5.29
C ILE A 44 -0.83 -16.27 5.96
N PRO A 45 -1.98 -16.47 6.64
CA PRO A 45 -2.65 -15.38 7.35
C PRO A 45 -1.75 -14.73 8.40
N GLU A 46 -1.87 -13.43 8.54
CA GLU A 46 -1.26 -12.63 9.62
C GLU A 46 -2.37 -11.95 10.40
N THR A 47 -2.25 -11.92 11.70
CA THR A 47 -3.20 -11.18 12.54
C THR A 47 -2.90 -9.68 12.43
N PRO A 48 -3.88 -8.84 12.09
CA PRO A 48 -3.66 -7.41 12.03
C PRO A 48 -3.31 -6.87 13.43
N THR A 49 -2.47 -5.85 13.47
CA THR A 49 -2.19 -5.14 14.72
C THR A 49 -3.15 -3.95 14.88
N ARG A 50 -3.41 -3.53 16.15
CA ARG A 50 -4.20 -2.32 16.44
C ARG A 50 -3.71 -1.09 15.64
N ALA A 51 -2.37 -0.97 15.46
CA ALA A 51 -1.78 0.12 14.69
C ALA A 51 -2.12 0.06 13.18
N GLN A 52 -2.18 -1.14 12.60
CA GLN A 52 -2.59 -1.34 11.21
C GLN A 52 -4.07 -1.02 11.04
N VAL A 53 -4.95 -1.54 11.91
CA VAL A 53 -6.38 -1.26 11.88
C VAL A 53 -6.63 0.24 12.03
N ARG A 54 -5.95 0.91 12.99
CA ARG A 54 -6.03 2.36 13.15
C ARG A 54 -5.62 3.11 11.87
N GLY A 55 -4.55 2.66 11.20
CA GLY A 55 -4.12 3.20 9.91
C GLY A 55 -5.21 3.11 8.86
N THR A 56 -5.80 1.93 8.69
CA THR A 56 -6.88 1.68 7.73
C THR A 56 -8.09 2.59 7.98
N VAL A 57 -8.51 2.74 9.25
CA VAL A 57 -9.65 3.61 9.60
C VAL A 57 -9.35 5.09 9.34
N VAL A 58 -8.12 5.56 9.63
CA VAL A 58 -7.71 6.94 9.32
C VAL A 58 -7.75 7.20 7.81
N HIS A 59 -7.20 6.30 6.98
CA HIS A 59 -7.27 6.44 5.52
C HIS A 59 -8.71 6.45 5.02
N ALA A 60 -9.57 5.56 5.53
CA ALA A 60 -10.98 5.52 5.19
C ALA A 60 -11.74 6.81 5.57
N ALA A 61 -11.41 7.41 6.73
CA ALA A 61 -12.01 8.67 7.16
C ALA A 61 -11.55 9.86 6.29
N LEU A 62 -10.25 9.91 5.93
CA LEU A 62 -9.72 10.95 5.04
C LEU A 62 -10.24 10.80 3.60
N GLU A 63 -10.36 9.59 3.08
CA GLU A 63 -11.02 9.31 1.80
C GLU A 63 -12.46 9.85 1.80
N ALA A 64 -13.25 9.52 2.83
CA ALA A 64 -14.63 10.00 2.98
C ALA A 64 -14.69 11.53 3.12
N LEU A 65 -13.71 12.16 3.78
CA LEU A 65 -13.60 13.60 3.87
C LEU A 65 -13.45 14.24 2.49
N PHE A 66 -12.57 13.72 1.64
CA PHE A 66 -12.33 14.25 0.29
C PHE A 66 -13.50 13.97 -0.67
N ALA A 67 -14.39 13.03 -0.35
CA ALA A 67 -15.63 12.82 -1.08
C ALA A 67 -16.68 13.92 -0.81
N LEU A 68 -16.54 14.69 0.29
CA LEU A 68 -17.41 15.83 0.56
C LEU A 68 -17.08 17.03 -0.36
N PRO A 69 -18.05 17.91 -0.63
CA PRO A 69 -17.76 19.22 -1.23
C PRO A 69 -16.71 19.99 -0.41
N THR A 70 -15.82 20.73 -1.08
CA THR A 70 -14.71 21.46 -0.44
C THR A 70 -15.12 22.27 0.79
N GLY A 71 -16.21 23.06 0.68
CA GLY A 71 -16.70 23.88 1.80
C GLY A 71 -17.23 23.09 3.01
N GLN A 72 -17.42 21.79 2.90
CA GLN A 72 -17.85 20.92 3.99
C GLN A 72 -16.71 20.15 4.66
N ARG A 73 -15.48 20.27 4.17
CA ARG A 73 -14.32 19.54 4.71
C ARG A 73 -13.74 20.22 5.95
N VAL A 74 -14.60 20.52 6.91
CA VAL A 74 -14.25 21.18 8.18
C VAL A 74 -13.96 20.15 9.28
N PRO A 75 -13.22 20.54 10.36
CA PRO A 75 -12.81 19.61 11.42
C PRO A 75 -13.95 18.81 12.04
N ASP A 76 -15.10 19.44 12.30
CA ASP A 76 -16.25 18.77 12.91
C ASP A 76 -16.81 17.67 12.00
N ARG A 77 -16.92 17.94 10.70
CA ARG A 77 -17.34 16.93 9.73
C ARG A 77 -16.37 15.77 9.61
N ALA A 78 -15.07 16.04 9.69
CA ALA A 78 -14.06 14.99 9.70
C ALA A 78 -14.16 14.10 10.95
N ALA A 79 -14.46 14.67 12.11
CA ALA A 79 -14.70 13.92 13.33
C ALA A 79 -15.93 12.99 13.21
N GLU A 80 -17.00 13.46 12.60
CA GLU A 80 -18.21 12.68 12.35
C GLU A 80 -17.95 11.47 11.41
N LEU A 81 -16.97 11.54 10.52
CA LEU A 81 -16.62 10.47 9.57
C LEU A 81 -15.83 9.31 10.21
N VAL A 82 -15.29 9.48 11.42
CA VAL A 82 -14.43 8.46 12.06
C VAL A 82 -15.24 7.19 12.39
N ARG A 83 -16.41 7.30 12.99
CA ARG A 83 -17.24 6.14 13.33
C ARG A 83 -17.76 5.40 12.09
N PRO A 84 -18.33 6.04 11.07
CA PRO A 84 -18.68 5.38 9.80
C PRO A 84 -17.50 4.70 9.11
N ALA A 85 -16.29 5.30 9.16
CA ALA A 85 -15.08 4.67 8.63
C ALA A 85 -14.73 3.38 9.38
N TRP A 86 -14.85 3.36 10.71
CA TRP A 86 -14.68 2.14 11.50
C TRP A 86 -15.72 1.09 11.14
N GLU A 87 -17.01 1.45 11.07
CA GLU A 87 -18.09 0.52 10.73
C GLU A 87 -17.86 -0.15 9.37
N ARG A 88 -17.38 0.61 8.38
CA ARG A 88 -16.99 0.06 7.08
C ARG A 88 -15.81 -0.92 7.20
N VAL A 89 -14.74 -0.52 7.89
CA VAL A 89 -13.52 -1.33 8.02
C VAL A 89 -13.79 -2.62 8.81
N SER A 90 -14.56 -2.55 9.89
CA SER A 90 -14.89 -3.72 10.71
C SER A 90 -15.85 -4.70 9.99
N ALA A 91 -16.74 -4.19 9.15
CA ALA A 91 -17.60 -5.03 8.30
C ALA A 91 -16.79 -5.77 7.22
N ASP A 92 -15.76 -5.13 6.65
CA ASP A 92 -14.90 -5.72 5.62
C ASP A 92 -13.81 -6.67 6.19
N SER A 93 -13.50 -6.55 7.49
CA SER A 93 -12.45 -7.32 8.17
C SER A 93 -12.89 -7.79 9.55
N PRO A 94 -13.40 -9.04 9.68
CA PRO A 94 -13.77 -9.62 10.97
C PRO A 94 -12.62 -9.61 11.99
N ASP A 95 -11.40 -9.89 11.57
CA ASP A 95 -10.21 -9.85 12.43
C ASP A 95 -9.97 -8.47 13.05
N ALA A 96 -10.31 -7.39 12.31
CA ALA A 96 -10.23 -6.04 12.83
C ALA A 96 -11.31 -5.78 13.89
N ALA A 97 -12.52 -6.33 13.70
CA ALA A 97 -13.61 -6.23 14.68
C ALA A 97 -13.26 -6.98 15.98
N GLU A 98 -12.72 -8.18 15.89
CA GLU A 98 -12.28 -8.96 17.05
C GLU A 98 -11.14 -8.28 17.83
N LEU A 99 -10.26 -7.57 17.13
CA LEU A 99 -9.12 -6.88 17.76
C LEU A 99 -9.52 -5.66 18.57
N ILE A 100 -10.65 -5.03 18.25
CA ILE A 100 -11.18 -3.83 18.93
C ILE A 100 -12.55 -4.16 19.51
N PRO A 101 -12.62 -4.74 20.70
CA PRO A 101 -13.90 -5.06 21.35
C PRO A 101 -14.68 -3.80 21.74
N ASP A 102 -15.99 -3.95 21.94
CA ASP A 102 -16.90 -2.83 22.18
C ASP A 102 -16.48 -1.96 23.37
N GLU A 103 -15.94 -2.54 24.43
CA GLU A 103 -15.44 -1.81 25.60
C GLU A 103 -14.25 -0.91 25.31
N ASP A 104 -13.44 -1.21 24.28
CA ASP A 104 -12.28 -0.44 23.86
C ASP A 104 -12.59 0.54 22.72
N LEU A 105 -13.76 0.43 22.11
CA LEU A 105 -14.12 1.12 20.88
C LEU A 105 -14.04 2.65 20.99
N ASP A 106 -14.60 3.23 22.04
CA ASP A 106 -14.59 4.69 22.20
C ASP A 106 -13.16 5.23 22.39
N GLY A 107 -12.30 4.49 23.10
CA GLY A 107 -10.89 4.81 23.21
C GLY A 107 -10.18 4.77 21.86
N PHE A 108 -10.44 3.72 21.07
CA PHE A 108 -9.88 3.55 19.73
C PHE A 108 -10.34 4.65 18.78
N LEU A 109 -11.64 4.99 18.74
CA LEU A 109 -12.17 6.06 17.91
C LEU A 109 -11.59 7.43 18.31
N SER A 110 -11.37 7.67 19.61
CA SER A 110 -10.67 8.87 20.08
C SER A 110 -9.22 8.95 19.57
N GLU A 111 -8.48 7.84 19.53
CA GLU A 111 -7.13 7.80 18.94
C GLU A 111 -7.16 8.12 17.43
N VAL A 112 -8.08 7.53 16.68
CA VAL A 112 -8.29 7.83 15.25
C VAL A 112 -8.63 9.30 15.05
N GLY A 113 -9.60 9.82 15.82
CA GLY A 113 -10.05 11.20 15.75
C GLY A 113 -8.92 12.20 15.97
N LYS A 114 -8.00 11.95 16.93
CA LYS A 114 -6.82 12.80 17.14
C LYS A 114 -5.91 12.86 15.93
N LEU A 115 -5.70 11.75 15.22
CA LEU A 115 -4.90 11.72 13.99
C LEU A 115 -5.57 12.48 12.86
N VAL A 116 -6.89 12.31 12.70
CA VAL A 116 -7.68 13.06 11.71
C VAL A 116 -7.66 14.57 12.03
N GLN A 117 -7.76 14.96 13.30
CA GLN A 117 -7.65 16.37 13.71
C GLN A 117 -6.25 16.94 13.46
N THR A 118 -5.19 16.15 13.68
CA THR A 118 -3.81 16.59 13.38
C THR A 118 -3.64 16.94 11.90
N TYR A 119 -4.37 16.29 10.98
CA TYR A 119 -4.36 16.61 9.56
C TYR A 119 -4.63 18.09 9.29
N TYR A 120 -5.58 18.72 10.01
CA TYR A 120 -5.94 20.13 9.84
C TYR A 120 -4.85 21.13 10.28
N SER A 121 -3.89 20.68 11.08
CA SER A 121 -2.71 21.49 11.38
C SER A 121 -1.69 21.48 10.23
N LEU A 122 -1.83 20.59 9.26
CA LEU A 122 -0.86 20.35 8.19
C LEU A 122 -1.39 20.79 6.81
N GLU A 123 -2.69 20.68 6.57
CA GLU A 123 -3.36 21.11 5.35
C GLU A 123 -4.76 21.67 5.65
N ASP A 124 -5.23 22.54 4.77
CA ASP A 124 -6.62 23.01 4.76
C ASP A 124 -7.35 22.41 3.54
N PRO A 125 -8.13 21.31 3.74
CA PRO A 125 -8.79 20.61 2.64
C PRO A 125 -9.97 21.41 2.05
N THR A 126 -10.35 22.55 2.63
CA THR A 126 -11.38 23.43 2.08
C THR A 126 -10.87 24.29 0.93
N ARG A 127 -9.55 24.31 0.69
CA ARG A 127 -8.91 25.22 -0.28
C ARG A 127 -8.51 24.55 -1.59
N PHE A 128 -8.71 23.26 -1.73
CA PHE A 128 -8.35 22.52 -2.94
C PHE A 128 -9.19 21.25 -3.09
N ASP A 129 -9.29 20.76 -4.33
CA ASP A 129 -9.87 19.46 -4.63
C ASP A 129 -8.77 18.44 -4.95
N ALA A 130 -8.87 17.25 -4.38
CA ALA A 130 -8.09 16.13 -4.84
C ALA A 130 -8.56 15.69 -6.22
N GLN A 131 -7.64 15.38 -7.12
CA GLN A 131 -7.99 14.77 -8.41
C GLN A 131 -8.59 13.38 -8.20
N ALA A 132 -8.06 12.62 -7.23
CA ALA A 132 -8.55 11.30 -6.87
C ALA A 132 -7.97 10.86 -5.52
N CYS A 133 -8.72 10.00 -4.80
CA CYS A 133 -8.31 9.36 -3.54
C CYS A 133 -8.41 7.84 -3.68
N GLU A 134 -7.57 7.08 -2.94
CA GLU A 134 -7.48 5.61 -2.93
C GLU A 134 -7.45 5.02 -4.35
N VAL A 135 -6.60 5.60 -5.20
CA VAL A 135 -6.58 5.28 -6.64
C VAL A 135 -5.76 4.04 -6.90
N TYR A 136 -6.41 3.03 -7.47
CA TYR A 136 -5.67 1.90 -8.03
C TYR A 136 -4.86 2.34 -9.25
N VAL A 137 -3.57 2.05 -9.22
CA VAL A 137 -2.63 2.32 -10.30
C VAL A 137 -1.92 1.03 -10.71
N GLU A 138 -1.80 0.83 -12.02
CA GLU A 138 -1.13 -0.33 -12.59
C GLU A 138 -0.41 0.03 -13.89
N THR A 139 0.74 -0.59 -14.13
CA THR A 139 1.46 -0.54 -15.40
C THR A 139 2.25 -1.83 -15.61
N GLU A 140 2.53 -2.15 -16.86
CA GLU A 140 3.49 -3.19 -17.22
C GLU A 140 4.72 -2.52 -17.81
N LEU A 141 5.90 -2.86 -17.29
CA LEU A 141 7.17 -2.39 -17.79
C LEU A 141 7.55 -3.15 -19.08
N GLU A 142 8.44 -2.59 -19.90
CA GLU A 142 8.90 -3.21 -21.16
C GLU A 142 9.45 -4.64 -20.99
N ASN A 143 9.98 -4.95 -19.82
CA ASN A 143 10.50 -6.27 -19.48
C ASN A 143 9.43 -7.22 -18.88
N GLY A 144 8.15 -6.90 -18.99
CA GLY A 144 7.02 -7.71 -18.54
C GLY A 144 6.72 -7.65 -17.05
N VAL A 145 7.41 -6.80 -16.27
CA VAL A 145 7.12 -6.62 -14.85
C VAL A 145 5.84 -5.81 -14.67
N ARG A 146 4.84 -6.41 -14.05
CA ARG A 146 3.60 -5.70 -13.68
C ARG A 146 3.78 -5.01 -12.34
N LEU A 147 3.56 -3.69 -12.32
CA LEU A 147 3.58 -2.85 -11.12
C LEU A 147 2.14 -2.47 -10.77
N ARG A 148 1.75 -2.59 -9.50
CA ARG A 148 0.42 -2.19 -9.05
C ARG A 148 0.42 -1.69 -7.61
N GLY A 149 -0.54 -0.83 -7.28
CA GLY A 149 -0.73 -0.33 -5.92
C GLY A 149 -1.91 0.62 -5.82
N PHE A 150 -2.10 1.16 -4.62
CA PHE A 150 -3.08 2.19 -4.35
C PHE A 150 -2.36 3.46 -3.90
N VAL A 151 -2.75 4.58 -4.48
CA VAL A 151 -2.26 5.91 -4.11
C VAL A 151 -3.30 6.56 -3.24
N ASP A 152 -2.93 6.98 -2.03
CA ASP A 152 -3.89 7.54 -1.07
C ASP A 152 -4.57 8.80 -1.64
N ARG A 153 -3.78 9.72 -2.25
CA ARG A 153 -4.34 10.91 -2.91
C ARG A 153 -3.44 11.42 -4.03
N ILE A 154 -4.06 11.85 -5.11
CA ILE A 154 -3.43 12.58 -6.21
C ILE A 154 -4.06 13.96 -6.31
N ASP A 155 -3.24 15.00 -6.25
CA ASP A 155 -3.66 16.37 -6.48
C ASP A 155 -3.09 16.86 -7.81
N VAL A 156 -3.84 17.71 -8.51
CA VAL A 156 -3.41 18.37 -9.74
C VAL A 156 -3.61 19.87 -9.57
N ALA A 157 -2.54 20.63 -9.72
CA ALA A 157 -2.61 22.07 -9.68
C ALA A 157 -3.34 22.63 -10.93
N PRO A 158 -3.90 23.85 -10.90
CA PRO A 158 -4.50 24.48 -12.07
C PRO A 158 -3.53 24.60 -13.25
N THR A 159 -2.23 24.65 -13.00
CA THR A 159 -1.13 24.71 -13.97
C THR A 159 -0.74 23.32 -14.50
N GLY A 160 -1.31 22.23 -13.97
CA GLY A 160 -1.15 20.86 -14.43
C GLY A 160 -0.11 20.02 -13.69
N GLU A 161 0.62 20.60 -12.73
CA GLU A 161 1.58 19.84 -11.92
C GLU A 161 0.86 18.84 -11.02
N VAL A 162 1.42 17.62 -10.95
CA VAL A 162 0.89 16.53 -10.18
C VAL A 162 1.63 16.39 -8.86
N ARG A 163 0.88 16.23 -7.77
CA ARG A 163 1.37 15.85 -6.45
C ARG A 163 0.80 14.49 -6.05
N VAL A 164 1.67 13.61 -5.60
CA VAL A 164 1.27 12.33 -4.97
C VAL A 164 1.38 12.48 -3.46
N VAL A 165 0.33 12.13 -2.75
CA VAL A 165 0.25 12.26 -1.29
C VAL A 165 0.01 10.89 -0.69
N ASP A 166 0.67 10.62 0.44
CA ASP A 166 0.53 9.39 1.22
C ASP A 166 0.45 9.75 2.71
N TYR A 167 -0.52 9.18 3.41
CA TYR A 167 -0.75 9.40 4.82
C TYR A 167 -0.07 8.34 5.66
N LYS A 168 0.64 8.76 6.69
CA LYS A 168 1.30 7.89 7.65
C LYS A 168 0.75 8.16 9.05
N THR A 169 0.16 7.15 9.67
CA THR A 169 -0.38 7.25 11.05
C THR A 169 0.68 7.09 12.13
N GLY A 170 1.93 6.78 11.74
CA GLY A 170 3.09 6.77 12.62
C GLY A 170 3.79 8.12 12.70
N LYS A 171 4.92 8.15 13.44
CA LYS A 171 5.82 9.31 13.52
C LYS A 171 6.77 9.34 12.33
N ALA A 172 7.15 10.55 11.91
CA ALA A 172 8.21 10.71 10.90
C ALA A 172 9.54 10.09 11.38
N PRO A 173 10.31 9.46 10.49
CA PRO A 173 11.63 8.95 10.82
C PRO A 173 12.57 10.10 11.20
N ARG A 174 13.50 9.86 12.14
CA ARG A 174 14.46 10.88 12.60
C ARG A 174 15.44 11.28 11.50
N GLU A 175 15.79 10.36 10.62
CA GLU A 175 16.66 10.60 9.48
C GLU A 175 15.93 10.19 8.20
N PHE A 176 15.94 11.08 7.20
CA PHE A 176 15.33 10.85 5.90
C PHE A 176 16.32 10.08 5.00
N THR A 177 16.82 8.95 5.49
CA THR A 177 17.46 7.95 4.65
C THR A 177 16.38 7.11 3.96
N GLU A 178 16.66 6.52 2.78
CA GLU A 178 15.70 5.77 1.95
C GLU A 178 14.67 4.96 2.76
N SER A 179 13.68 5.68 3.27
CA SER A 179 12.64 5.09 4.10
C SER A 179 11.76 4.20 3.20
N LYS A 180 11.15 3.17 3.79
CA LYS A 180 10.12 2.37 3.10
C LYS A 180 9.05 3.26 2.46
N ALA A 181 8.76 4.41 3.09
CA ALA A 181 7.80 5.38 2.60
C ALA A 181 8.27 6.07 1.32
N LEU A 182 9.54 6.52 1.24
CA LEU A 182 10.06 7.13 0.01
C LEU A 182 10.15 6.10 -1.13
N PHE A 183 10.51 4.85 -0.84
CA PHE A 183 10.48 3.77 -1.82
C PHE A 183 9.07 3.58 -2.41
N GLN A 184 8.03 3.58 -1.56
CA GLN A 184 6.63 3.50 -1.97
C GLN A 184 6.24 4.70 -2.85
N MET A 185 6.64 5.92 -2.47
CA MET A 185 6.34 7.12 -3.23
C MET A 185 7.01 7.15 -4.60
N LYS A 186 8.28 6.76 -4.69
CA LYS A 186 9.00 6.59 -5.97
C LYS A 186 8.33 5.54 -6.87
N PHE A 187 7.81 4.48 -6.27
CA PHE A 187 7.06 3.45 -7.00
C PHE A 187 5.82 4.04 -7.68
N TYR A 188 5.02 4.82 -6.95
CA TYR A 188 3.84 5.48 -7.53
C TYR A 188 4.21 6.53 -8.58
N ALA A 189 5.27 7.30 -8.34
CA ALA A 189 5.79 8.26 -9.31
C ALA A 189 6.21 7.57 -10.62
N LEU A 190 6.88 6.41 -10.52
CA LEU A 190 7.24 5.60 -11.68
C LEU A 190 6.01 5.09 -12.43
N VAL A 191 4.99 4.59 -11.73
CA VAL A 191 3.75 4.16 -12.39
C VAL A 191 3.10 5.30 -13.14
N LEU A 192 3.02 6.51 -12.57
CA LEU A 192 2.50 7.71 -13.25
C LEU A 192 3.36 8.10 -14.46
N LEU A 193 4.69 8.03 -14.34
CA LEU A 193 5.59 8.28 -15.47
C LEU A 193 5.31 7.29 -16.62
N ARG A 194 5.11 6.01 -16.32
CA ARG A 194 4.89 4.99 -17.35
C ARG A 194 3.49 5.06 -17.97
N THR A 195 2.44 5.32 -17.17
CA THR A 195 1.05 5.36 -17.63
C THR A 195 0.65 6.69 -18.24
N ARG A 196 1.10 7.80 -17.66
CA ARG A 196 0.66 9.16 -18.04
C ARG A 196 1.76 10.03 -18.66
N LYS A 197 3.01 9.54 -18.69
CA LYS A 197 4.20 10.30 -19.12
C LYS A 197 4.45 11.56 -18.28
N ILE A 198 4.03 11.54 -17.02
CA ILE A 198 4.16 12.66 -16.08
C ILE A 198 5.12 12.26 -14.97
N VAL A 199 6.14 13.09 -14.73
CA VAL A 199 6.92 13.06 -13.50
C VAL A 199 6.19 13.94 -12.50
N PRO A 200 5.74 13.42 -11.34
CA PRO A 200 5.11 14.25 -10.33
C PRO A 200 6.04 15.36 -9.87
N ALA A 201 5.52 16.59 -9.77
CA ALA A 201 6.28 17.72 -9.25
C ALA A 201 6.61 17.59 -7.77
N GLN A 202 5.79 16.81 -7.02
CA GLN A 202 5.99 16.62 -5.60
C GLN A 202 5.46 15.26 -5.14
N LEU A 203 6.24 14.59 -4.28
CA LEU A 203 5.83 13.45 -3.45
C LEU A 203 5.72 13.96 -2.01
N LYS A 204 4.56 13.83 -1.38
CA LYS A 204 4.24 14.39 -0.08
C LYS A 204 3.84 13.29 0.91
N LEU A 205 4.60 13.14 1.97
CA LEU A 205 4.32 12.23 3.09
C LEU A 205 3.81 13.04 4.27
N ILE A 206 2.61 12.73 4.74
CA ILE A 206 1.95 13.41 5.85
C ILE A 206 1.95 12.47 7.05
N TYR A 207 2.79 12.76 8.04
CA TYR A 207 2.93 11.98 9.27
C TYR A 207 2.02 12.54 10.37
N LEU A 208 0.85 11.91 10.54
CA LEU A 208 -0.19 12.40 11.44
C LEU A 208 0.19 12.32 12.92
N ALA A 209 0.91 11.26 13.37
CA ALA A 209 1.28 11.14 14.77
C ALA A 209 2.35 12.13 15.23
N SER A 210 3.13 12.72 14.33
CA SER A 210 4.14 13.75 14.65
C SER A 210 3.76 15.14 14.17
N GLY A 211 2.62 15.28 13.45
CA GLY A 211 2.21 16.56 12.87
C GLY A 211 3.28 17.12 11.92
N SER A 212 3.83 16.29 11.05
CA SER A 212 4.94 16.70 10.18
C SER A 212 4.75 16.24 8.74
N ILE A 213 5.29 17.02 7.81
CA ILE A 213 5.25 16.76 6.39
C ILE A 213 6.68 16.57 5.89
N LEU A 214 6.88 15.52 5.09
CA LEU A 214 8.08 15.36 4.30
C LEU A 214 7.73 15.45 2.81
N THR A 215 8.50 16.25 2.08
CA THR A 215 8.32 16.41 0.64
C THR A 215 9.56 15.96 -0.10
N TYR A 216 9.35 15.43 -1.28
CA TYR A 216 10.42 15.02 -2.18
C TYR A 216 10.04 15.36 -3.62
N THR A 217 10.99 15.85 -4.39
CA THR A 217 10.82 16.14 -5.83
C THR A 217 11.61 15.11 -6.64
N PRO A 218 10.94 14.12 -7.26
CA PRO A 218 11.63 13.16 -8.10
C PRO A 218 12.05 13.77 -9.43
N ASP A 219 13.12 13.26 -10.01
CA ASP A 219 13.47 13.55 -11.39
C ASP A 219 13.29 12.31 -12.30
N HIS A 220 13.21 12.54 -13.60
CA HIS A 220 13.01 11.50 -14.60
C HIS A 220 14.10 10.42 -14.54
N ASP A 221 15.35 10.81 -14.47
CA ASP A 221 16.48 9.88 -14.53
C ASP A 221 16.56 9.03 -13.26
N GLU A 222 16.19 9.60 -12.12
CA GLU A 222 16.05 8.86 -10.88
C GLU A 222 14.97 7.79 -10.99
N LEU A 223 13.81 8.12 -11.54
CA LEU A 223 12.72 7.14 -11.72
C LEU A 223 13.12 6.04 -12.71
N VAL A 224 13.88 6.34 -13.76
CA VAL A 224 14.44 5.34 -14.67
C VAL A 224 15.46 4.43 -13.95
N ARG A 225 16.30 4.98 -13.09
CA ARG A 225 17.20 4.17 -12.24
C ARG A 225 16.43 3.31 -11.26
N PHE A 226 15.37 3.85 -10.69
CA PHE A 226 14.50 3.12 -9.76
C PHE A 226 13.77 1.96 -10.45
N GLU A 227 13.33 2.11 -11.69
CA GLU A 227 12.76 1.03 -12.51
C GLU A 227 13.73 -0.14 -12.67
N ARG A 228 15.03 0.13 -12.91
CA ARG A 228 16.06 -0.92 -12.98
C ARG A 228 16.15 -1.68 -11.66
N THR A 229 16.01 -0.98 -10.54
CA THR A 229 15.99 -1.61 -9.20
C THR A 229 14.78 -2.53 -9.05
N LEU A 230 13.58 -2.10 -9.44
CA LEU A 230 12.37 -2.94 -9.41
C LEU A 230 12.49 -4.16 -10.33
N SER A 231 13.06 -3.96 -11.51
CA SER A 231 13.33 -5.05 -12.47
C SER A 231 14.31 -6.08 -11.92
N ALA A 232 15.36 -5.65 -11.21
CA ALA A 232 16.29 -6.54 -10.56
C ALA A 232 15.65 -7.34 -9.41
N ILE A 233 14.82 -6.68 -8.60
CA ILE A 233 14.05 -7.34 -7.53
C ILE A 233 13.14 -8.41 -8.15
N TRP A 234 12.40 -8.07 -9.20
CA TRP A 234 11.50 -9.00 -9.87
C TRP A 234 12.23 -10.20 -10.47
N LYS A 235 13.36 -9.96 -11.15
CA LYS A 235 14.22 -11.04 -11.67
C LYS A 235 14.68 -12.00 -10.58
N ALA A 236 15.05 -11.47 -9.41
CA ALA A 236 15.44 -12.29 -8.26
C ALA A 236 14.23 -13.08 -7.68
N ILE A 237 13.03 -12.47 -7.64
CA ILE A 237 11.79 -13.14 -7.24
C ILE A 237 11.48 -14.31 -8.19
N LEU A 238 11.55 -14.09 -9.51
CA LEU A 238 11.30 -15.14 -10.51
C LEU A 238 12.31 -16.29 -10.39
N ALA A 239 13.60 -15.99 -10.19
CA ALA A 239 14.63 -17.00 -10.01
C ALA A 239 14.38 -17.84 -8.75
N ALA A 240 14.01 -17.21 -7.62
CA ALA A 240 13.62 -17.93 -6.41
C ALA A 240 12.32 -18.72 -6.61
N GLY A 241 11.36 -18.17 -7.36
CA GLY A 241 10.09 -18.82 -7.69
C GLY A 241 10.26 -20.07 -8.54
N ALA A 242 11.19 -20.06 -9.50
CA ALA A 242 11.45 -21.22 -10.37
C ALA A 242 12.01 -22.42 -9.59
N THR A 243 12.74 -22.18 -8.52
CA THR A 243 13.42 -23.24 -7.73
C THR A 243 12.73 -23.50 -6.38
N GLY A 244 11.89 -22.60 -5.91
CA GLY A 244 11.36 -22.61 -4.54
C GLY A 244 12.38 -22.16 -3.48
N ASP A 245 13.59 -21.71 -3.87
CA ASP A 245 14.67 -21.30 -2.96
C ASP A 245 14.48 -19.85 -2.48
N PHE A 246 13.56 -19.66 -1.55
CA PHE A 246 13.34 -18.39 -0.85
C PHE A 246 14.09 -18.39 0.48
N ARG A 247 15.34 -17.95 0.48
CA ARG A 247 16.20 -18.00 1.67
C ARG A 247 15.77 -17.01 2.74
N PRO A 248 15.74 -17.42 4.02
CA PRO A 248 15.53 -16.50 5.12
C PRO A 248 16.72 -15.52 5.21
N LYS A 249 16.41 -14.27 5.57
CA LYS A 249 17.41 -13.22 5.82
C LYS A 249 17.24 -12.68 7.23
N PRO A 250 17.86 -13.30 8.25
CA PRO A 250 17.73 -12.87 9.63
C PRO A 250 18.18 -11.43 9.84
N GLY A 251 17.46 -10.72 10.71
CA GLY A 251 17.75 -9.34 11.05
C GLY A 251 16.91 -8.85 12.22
N LYS A 252 17.04 -7.58 12.60
CA LYS A 252 16.37 -6.98 13.76
C LYS A 252 14.83 -7.07 13.71
N LEU A 253 14.24 -7.19 12.51
CA LEU A 253 12.80 -7.29 12.34
C LEU A 253 12.23 -8.71 12.56
N CYS A 254 13.09 -9.71 12.78
CA CYS A 254 12.63 -11.08 13.03
C CYS A 254 11.90 -11.26 14.37
N ASP A 255 12.11 -10.37 15.33
CA ASP A 255 11.42 -10.42 16.62
C ASP A 255 9.94 -10.01 16.50
N TRP A 256 9.57 -9.33 15.42
CA TRP A 256 8.20 -8.92 15.08
C TRP A 256 7.66 -9.65 13.85
N CYS A 257 8.24 -10.79 13.49
CA CYS A 257 7.81 -11.56 12.32
C CYS A 257 6.78 -12.59 12.72
N ASP A 258 5.55 -12.48 12.24
CA ASP A 258 4.44 -13.42 12.53
C ASP A 258 4.78 -14.84 12.10
N HIS A 259 5.65 -15.00 11.12
CA HIS A 259 6.07 -16.31 10.59
C HIS A 259 7.35 -16.86 11.23
N LYS A 260 7.82 -16.30 12.36
CA LYS A 260 9.07 -16.74 13.02
C LYS A 260 9.07 -18.22 13.34
N ALA A 261 7.93 -18.78 13.77
CA ALA A 261 7.77 -20.19 14.10
C ALA A 261 7.95 -21.14 12.90
N LEU A 262 7.74 -20.66 11.67
CA LEU A 262 7.92 -21.41 10.43
C LEU A 262 9.31 -21.21 9.80
N CYS A 263 10.13 -20.32 10.38
CA CYS A 263 11.38 -19.91 9.78
C CYS A 263 12.54 -20.88 10.14
N PRO A 264 13.26 -21.43 9.13
CA PRO A 264 14.39 -22.34 9.38
C PRO A 264 15.52 -21.72 10.21
N SER A 265 15.71 -20.39 10.12
CA SER A 265 16.71 -19.68 10.93
C SER A 265 16.40 -19.69 12.43
N PHE A 266 15.19 -20.07 12.82
CA PHE A 266 14.73 -20.20 14.20
C PHE A 266 14.22 -21.61 14.54
N GLY A 267 14.63 -22.61 13.74
CA GLY A 267 14.27 -24.03 13.97
C GLY A 267 12.90 -24.43 13.42
N GLY A 268 12.19 -23.54 12.73
CA GLY A 268 10.91 -23.85 12.10
C GLY A 268 11.05 -24.56 10.76
N THR A 269 9.92 -25.07 10.27
CA THR A 269 9.83 -25.72 8.96
C THR A 269 8.77 -25.01 8.12
N PRO A 270 9.16 -24.39 6.98
CA PRO A 270 8.20 -23.80 6.05
C PRO A 270 7.26 -24.85 5.48
N PRO A 271 6.02 -24.49 5.09
CA PRO A 271 5.16 -25.40 4.34
C PRO A 271 5.85 -25.83 3.03
N PRO A 272 5.47 -26.97 2.43
CA PRO A 272 5.94 -27.36 1.11
C PRO A 272 5.73 -26.22 0.11
N TYR A 273 6.73 -26.01 -0.76
CA TYR A 273 6.61 -24.96 -1.77
C TYR A 273 5.47 -25.30 -2.77
N PRO A 274 4.45 -24.46 -2.91
CA PRO A 274 3.28 -24.78 -3.72
C PRO A 274 3.50 -24.58 -5.24
N GLY A 275 4.72 -24.22 -5.66
CA GLY A 275 5.02 -23.82 -7.03
C GLY A 275 4.75 -22.33 -7.31
N TRP A 276 5.26 -21.85 -8.44
CA TRP A 276 4.99 -20.49 -8.89
C TRP A 276 3.53 -20.33 -9.34
N PRO A 277 2.82 -19.23 -9.02
CA PRO A 277 1.39 -19.09 -9.29
C PRO A 277 0.97 -19.32 -10.74
N ASP A 278 1.74 -18.86 -11.72
CA ASP A 278 1.42 -19.04 -13.14
C ASP A 278 1.52 -20.50 -13.61
N LEU A 279 2.43 -21.29 -13.00
CA LEU A 279 2.58 -22.71 -13.33
C LEU A 279 1.40 -23.53 -12.77
N ARG A 280 0.88 -23.17 -11.60
CA ARG A 280 -0.30 -23.83 -11.01
C ARG A 280 -1.56 -23.61 -11.83
N ASP A 281 -1.72 -22.43 -12.42
CA ASP A 281 -2.89 -22.13 -13.25
C ASP A 281 -2.85 -22.91 -14.58
N ALA A 282 -1.67 -23.15 -15.14
CA ALA A 282 -1.48 -23.98 -16.33
C ALA A 282 -1.79 -25.46 -16.08
N GLU A 283 -1.39 -26.02 -14.93
CA GLU A 283 -1.69 -27.41 -14.56
C GLU A 283 -3.18 -27.64 -14.29
N VAL A 284 -3.88 -26.67 -13.70
CA VAL A 284 -5.33 -26.75 -13.44
C VAL A 284 -6.13 -26.69 -14.75
N VAL A 285 -5.69 -25.89 -15.73
CA VAL A 285 -6.31 -25.83 -17.07
C VAL A 285 -6.08 -27.15 -17.82
N ALA A 286 -4.85 -27.65 -17.82
CA ALA A 286 -4.53 -28.92 -18.47
C ALA A 286 -5.27 -30.14 -17.84
N ALA A 287 -5.49 -30.13 -16.52
CA ALA A 287 -6.25 -31.18 -15.84
C ALA A 287 -7.76 -31.14 -16.16
N LYS A 288 -8.32 -29.96 -16.47
CA LYS A 288 -9.73 -29.80 -16.86
C LYS A 288 -9.99 -30.13 -18.33
N GLU A 289 -9.00 -30.04 -19.21
CA GLU A 289 -9.11 -30.44 -20.62
C GLU A 289 -8.97 -31.95 -20.83
N ASN A 290 -8.45 -32.68 -19.84
CA ASN A 290 -8.30 -34.13 -19.85
C ASN A 290 -9.38 -34.90 -19.06
N THR A 291 -10.45 -34.22 -18.63
CA THR A 291 -11.62 -34.84 -17.96
C THR A 291 -12.90 -34.59 -18.76
#